data_ca566929ff62de02772ff67065db5d37
#
_entry.id   ca566929ff62de02772ff67065db5d37
#
_cell.length_a   1.000
_cell.length_b   1.000
_cell.length_c   1.000
_cell.angle_alpha   90.00
_cell.angle_beta   90.00
_cell.angle_gamma   90.00
#
_symmetry.space_group_name_H-M   'P 1'
#
loop_
_entity.id
_entity.type
_entity.pdbx_description
1 polymer ?
#
loop_
_entity_poly.entity_id
_entity_poly.type
_entity_poly.pdbx_seq_one_letter_code
_entity_poly.pdbx_strand_id
1 'polypeptide(L)'
;NSTPVTDGRRVIVSLGSEGLYCFDLAGKPLWKRDLGLLDSGYFRYPAAQWGFASSPILFRDTVIVQCDIQKGSYLAAFSLADGHQLWKTARNEVPTWSTPTIFERPGHSELIISGFRHSGGYDPLTGKELWKLAGGGDIPVCTPVIADDLVILSSAHGNSRPLRAIRFGSQGDITPGKSPTTGQASPDPIAWSLPRDGIYMQTPLVYGDHLY
;
A
#
# COMPACT_ATOMS: atom_id res chain seq x y z
N ASN A 1 11.73 9.00 3.25
CA ASN A 1 11.61 9.67 1.95
C ASN A 1 11.16 8.69 0.88
N SER A 2 10.30 9.16 -0.02
CA SER A 2 9.83 8.37 -1.16
C SER A 2 10.98 8.05 -2.12
N THR A 3 10.99 6.84 -2.66
CA THR A 3 11.89 6.43 -3.73
C THR A 3 11.27 6.77 -5.08
N PRO A 4 11.98 7.43 -6.00
CA PRO A 4 11.50 7.63 -7.37
C PRO A 4 11.28 6.31 -8.10
N VAL A 5 10.34 6.31 -9.06
CA VAL A 5 10.09 5.16 -9.93
C VAL A 5 10.24 5.55 -11.39
N THR A 6 10.63 4.61 -12.26
CA THR A 6 10.86 4.85 -13.69
C THR A 6 10.30 3.73 -14.56
N ASP A 7 9.81 4.11 -15.74
CA ASP A 7 9.45 3.21 -16.85
C ASP A 7 10.58 3.06 -17.89
N GLY A 8 11.78 3.60 -17.60
CA GLY A 8 12.91 3.66 -18.51
C GLY A 8 12.85 4.84 -19.52
N ARG A 9 11.80 5.65 -19.48
CA ARG A 9 11.62 6.86 -20.32
C ARG A 9 11.31 8.09 -19.49
N ARG A 10 10.68 7.91 -18.34
CA ARG A 10 10.25 8.95 -17.39
C ARG A 10 10.69 8.59 -15.99
N VAL A 11 10.84 9.59 -15.15
CA VAL A 11 11.09 9.46 -13.71
C VAL A 11 9.95 10.13 -12.96
N ILE A 12 9.30 9.41 -12.09
CA ILE A 12 8.21 9.90 -11.25
C ILE A 12 8.73 10.04 -9.82
N VAL A 13 8.52 11.22 -9.23
CA VAL A 13 8.99 11.57 -7.89
C VAL A 13 7.85 12.12 -7.06
N SER A 14 7.63 11.55 -5.90
CA SER A 14 6.76 12.15 -4.89
C SER A 14 7.60 12.96 -3.91
N LEU A 15 7.29 14.24 -3.78
CA LEU A 15 7.95 15.18 -2.86
C LEU A 15 7.02 15.58 -1.71
N GLY A 16 6.20 14.63 -1.23
CA GLY A 16 5.23 14.87 -0.17
C GLY A 16 4.22 15.94 -0.57
N SER A 17 4.00 16.92 0.30
CA SER A 17 3.04 18.02 0.08
C SER A 17 3.42 18.94 -1.08
N GLU A 18 4.66 18.89 -1.59
CA GLU A 18 5.05 19.62 -2.80
C GLU A 18 4.46 19.00 -4.08
N GLY A 19 4.01 17.74 -4.00
CA GLY A 19 3.28 17.05 -5.05
C GLY A 19 4.02 15.89 -5.72
N LEU A 20 3.38 15.37 -6.75
CA LEU A 20 3.88 14.30 -7.62
C LEU A 20 4.38 14.91 -8.93
N TYR A 21 5.60 14.59 -9.30
CA TYR A 21 6.27 15.13 -10.48
C TYR A 21 6.65 14.02 -11.43
N CYS A 22 6.59 14.32 -12.72
CA CYS A 22 7.12 13.48 -13.78
C CYS A 22 8.14 14.27 -14.59
N PHE A 23 9.29 13.66 -14.81
CA PHE A 23 10.38 14.20 -15.63
C PHE A 23 10.72 13.22 -16.75
N ASP A 24 11.30 13.73 -17.83
CA ASP A 24 12.04 12.88 -18.77
C ASP A 24 13.42 12.51 -18.20
N LEU A 25 14.16 11.64 -18.89
CA LEU A 25 15.51 11.23 -18.45
C LEU A 25 16.56 12.33 -18.53
N ALA A 26 16.27 13.45 -19.21
CA ALA A 26 17.12 14.65 -19.23
C ALA A 26 16.81 15.61 -18.07
N GLY A 27 15.84 15.26 -17.21
CA GLY A 27 15.42 16.07 -16.06
C GLY A 27 14.43 17.20 -16.43
N LYS A 28 13.90 17.24 -17.65
CA LYS A 28 12.88 18.20 -18.04
C LYS A 28 11.53 17.80 -17.43
N PRO A 29 10.83 18.73 -16.72
CA PRO A 29 9.50 18.46 -16.19
C PRO A 29 8.48 18.23 -17.32
N LEU A 30 7.71 17.16 -17.23
CA LEU A 30 6.64 16.81 -18.16
C LEU A 30 5.29 17.20 -17.59
N TRP A 31 5.03 16.86 -16.33
CA TRP A 31 3.83 17.24 -15.61
C TRP A 31 4.04 17.23 -14.08
N LYS A 32 3.18 17.96 -13.38
CA LYS A 32 3.09 18.00 -11.91
C LYS A 32 1.64 17.82 -11.48
N ARG A 33 1.43 17.14 -10.32
CA ARG A 33 0.13 17.04 -9.64
C ARG A 33 0.26 17.44 -8.18
N ASP A 34 -0.67 18.25 -7.74
CA ASP A 34 -0.87 18.56 -6.33
C ASP A 34 -1.56 17.37 -5.65
N LEU A 35 -0.98 16.87 -4.57
CA LEU A 35 -1.53 15.78 -3.75
C LEU A 35 -2.22 16.33 -2.50
N GLY A 36 -2.19 17.65 -2.28
CA GLY A 36 -2.65 18.31 -1.06
C GLY A 36 -1.58 18.29 0.04
N LEU A 37 -1.98 18.74 1.22
CA LEU A 37 -1.14 18.69 2.41
C LEU A 37 -1.05 17.25 2.93
N LEU A 38 0.12 16.63 2.82
CA LEU A 38 0.40 15.28 3.28
C LEU A 38 0.97 15.31 4.71
N ASP A 39 0.12 15.67 5.68
CA ASP A 39 0.45 15.68 7.11
C ASP A 39 0.62 14.24 7.62
N SER A 40 1.86 13.83 7.90
CA SER A 40 2.26 12.47 8.21
C SER A 40 3.06 12.37 9.52
N GLY A 41 2.50 12.92 10.59
CA GLY A 41 2.96 12.72 11.96
C GLY A 41 2.45 11.41 12.56
N TYR A 42 3.07 10.97 13.66
CA TYR A 42 2.57 9.82 14.40
C TYR A 42 1.19 10.09 14.97
N PHE A 43 0.19 9.31 14.63
CA PHE A 43 -1.22 9.60 14.93
C PHE A 43 -1.55 9.64 16.42
N ARG A 44 -0.82 8.91 17.28
CA ARG A 44 -0.94 8.98 18.75
C ARG A 44 -0.26 10.22 19.32
N TYR A 45 0.70 10.80 18.59
CA TYR A 45 1.41 12.01 18.96
C TYR A 45 1.68 12.86 17.72
N PRO A 46 0.65 13.58 17.21
CA PRO A 46 0.73 14.29 15.93
C PRO A 46 1.83 15.36 15.83
N ALA A 47 2.33 15.87 16.96
CA ALA A 47 3.46 16.80 16.97
C ALA A 47 4.78 16.14 16.52
N ALA A 48 4.89 14.80 16.57
CA ALA A 48 6.03 14.08 16.03
C ALA A 48 5.87 13.94 14.51
N GLN A 49 6.27 14.96 13.77
CA GLN A 49 6.20 15.03 12.32
C GLN A 49 7.40 14.32 11.70
N TRP A 50 7.14 13.16 11.05
CA TRP A 50 8.17 12.37 10.37
C TRP A 50 8.19 12.57 8.86
N GLY A 51 7.16 13.22 8.34
CA GLY A 51 6.97 13.46 6.92
C GLY A 51 6.43 12.25 6.16
N PHE A 52 5.96 12.52 4.96
CA PHE A 52 5.42 11.54 4.03
C PHE A 52 6.56 10.74 3.37
N ALA A 53 6.44 9.40 3.31
CA ALA A 53 7.51 8.55 2.78
C ALA A 53 7.04 7.40 1.88
N SER A 54 5.74 7.16 1.73
CA SER A 54 5.24 6.17 0.76
C SER A 54 5.70 6.52 -0.65
N SER A 55 6.28 5.55 -1.36
CA SER A 55 6.77 5.75 -2.72
C SER A 55 5.64 5.58 -3.75
N PRO A 56 5.66 6.34 -4.86
CA PRO A 56 4.79 6.03 -5.99
C PRO A 56 5.19 4.70 -6.60
N ILE A 57 4.24 4.00 -7.20
CA ILE A 57 4.50 2.79 -7.98
C ILE A 57 3.91 2.92 -9.37
N LEU A 58 4.42 2.12 -10.31
CA LEU A 58 3.88 2.03 -11.66
C LEU A 58 3.07 0.75 -11.83
N PHE A 59 1.94 0.88 -12.51
CA PHE A 59 1.16 -0.24 -13.00
C PHE A 59 0.66 0.08 -14.40
N ARG A 60 1.19 -0.61 -15.42
CA ARG A 60 0.91 -0.31 -16.82
C ARG A 60 1.17 1.18 -17.12
N ASP A 61 0.18 1.88 -17.67
CA ASP A 61 0.28 3.31 -18.00
C ASP A 61 -0.18 4.23 -16.86
N THR A 62 -0.10 3.77 -15.61
CA THR A 62 -0.56 4.52 -14.44
C THR A 62 0.52 4.66 -13.36
N VAL A 63 0.45 5.77 -12.63
CA VAL A 63 1.18 6.01 -11.38
C VAL A 63 0.20 5.92 -10.24
N ILE A 64 0.47 5.07 -9.25
CA ILE A 64 -0.39 4.90 -8.06
C ILE A 64 0.35 5.43 -6.84
N VAL A 65 -0.37 6.15 -5.98
CA VAL A 65 0.12 6.67 -4.69
C VAL A 65 -0.79 6.25 -3.54
N GLN A 66 -0.18 5.90 -2.42
CA GLN A 66 -0.84 5.71 -1.13
C GLN A 66 -0.58 6.94 -0.27
N CYS A 67 -1.61 7.72 0.00
CA CYS A 67 -1.55 8.94 0.83
C CYS A 67 -2.34 8.71 2.13
N ASP A 68 -1.79 7.89 3.02
CA ASP A 68 -2.32 7.73 4.37
C ASP A 68 -1.74 8.83 5.26
N ILE A 69 -2.60 9.71 5.75
CA ILE A 69 -2.28 10.98 6.40
C ILE A 69 -3.17 11.22 7.62
N GLN A 70 -2.92 12.27 8.40
CA GLN A 70 -3.68 12.58 9.63
C GLN A 70 -5.19 12.75 9.36
N LYS A 71 -5.55 13.35 8.22
CA LYS A 71 -6.95 13.57 7.85
C LYS A 71 -7.14 13.44 6.34
N GLY A 72 -8.11 12.61 5.94
CA GLY A 72 -8.47 12.48 4.54
C GLY A 72 -7.55 11.55 3.74
N SER A 73 -7.10 10.45 4.35
CA SER A 73 -6.31 9.41 3.71
C SER A 73 -6.96 8.87 2.44
N TYR A 74 -6.16 8.57 1.42
CA TYR A 74 -6.64 8.09 0.14
C TYR A 74 -5.59 7.29 -0.65
N LEU A 75 -6.06 6.52 -1.61
CA LEU A 75 -5.30 6.01 -2.74
C LEU A 75 -5.68 6.80 -3.98
N ALA A 76 -4.75 7.02 -4.90
CA ALA A 76 -5.07 7.62 -6.19
C ALA A 76 -4.18 7.06 -7.29
N ALA A 77 -4.73 7.00 -8.51
CA ALA A 77 -3.99 6.71 -9.71
C ALA A 77 -4.05 7.87 -10.70
N PHE A 78 -2.93 8.10 -11.36
CA PHE A 78 -2.76 9.14 -12.36
C PHE A 78 -2.25 8.54 -13.66
N SER A 79 -2.65 9.10 -14.79
CA SER A 79 -2.11 8.75 -16.10
C SER A 79 -0.61 9.04 -16.14
N LEU A 80 0.19 8.08 -16.54
CA LEU A 80 1.63 8.24 -16.70
C LEU A 80 1.96 9.23 -17.83
N ALA A 81 1.06 9.40 -18.80
CA ALA A 81 1.29 10.26 -19.96
C ALA A 81 1.27 11.77 -19.62
N ASP A 82 0.27 12.18 -18.83
CA ASP A 82 -0.03 13.61 -18.58
C ASP A 82 -0.42 13.91 -17.13
N GLY A 83 -0.44 12.88 -16.27
CA GLY A 83 -0.73 12.99 -14.86
C GLY A 83 -2.20 13.27 -14.52
N HIS A 84 -3.17 13.22 -15.46
CA HIS A 84 -4.56 13.37 -15.06
C HIS A 84 -4.99 12.26 -14.10
N GLN A 85 -5.85 12.58 -13.13
CA GLN A 85 -6.33 11.63 -12.15
C GLN A 85 -7.31 10.65 -12.78
N LEU A 86 -7.02 9.36 -12.70
CA LEU A 86 -7.85 8.28 -13.21
C LEU A 86 -8.90 7.86 -12.19
N TRP A 87 -8.47 7.66 -10.94
CA TRP A 87 -9.35 7.34 -9.82
C TRP A 87 -8.75 7.84 -8.50
N LYS A 88 -9.63 8.00 -7.51
CA LYS A 88 -9.27 8.31 -6.12
C LYS A 88 -10.21 7.59 -5.17
N THR A 89 -9.67 6.84 -4.23
CA THR A 89 -10.42 6.06 -3.24
C THR A 89 -10.09 6.56 -1.84
N ALA A 90 -11.09 7.06 -1.13
CA ALA A 90 -10.93 7.50 0.25
C ALA A 90 -10.64 6.29 1.16
N ARG A 91 -9.75 6.48 2.13
CA ARG A 91 -9.42 5.49 3.15
C ARG A 91 -9.70 6.05 4.55
N ASN A 92 -10.27 5.21 5.41
CA ASN A 92 -10.35 5.54 6.83
C ASN A 92 -9.07 5.06 7.52
N GLU A 93 -7.97 5.78 7.30
CA GLU A 93 -6.66 5.39 7.80
C GLU A 93 -5.95 6.55 8.50
N VAL A 94 -4.95 6.23 9.31
CA VAL A 94 -4.00 7.14 9.93
C VAL A 94 -2.70 7.16 9.11
N PRO A 95 -1.74 8.06 9.41
CA PRO A 95 -0.47 8.05 8.68
C PRO A 95 0.21 6.69 8.67
N THR A 96 0.62 6.27 7.48
CA THR A 96 1.45 5.10 7.22
C THR A 96 2.60 5.48 6.28
N TRP A 97 3.64 4.68 6.28
CA TRP A 97 4.87 4.95 5.50
C TRP A 97 5.21 3.80 4.55
N SER A 98 4.36 2.79 4.50
CA SER A 98 4.48 1.64 3.60
C SER A 98 4.31 2.06 2.14
N THR A 99 5.07 1.45 1.26
CA THR A 99 4.88 1.55 -0.18
C THR A 99 3.96 0.42 -0.64
N PRO A 100 2.97 0.67 -1.51
CA PRO A 100 2.10 -0.39 -2.04
C PRO A 100 2.86 -1.37 -2.93
N THR A 101 2.28 -2.55 -3.13
CA THR A 101 2.80 -3.59 -4.04
C THR A 101 1.70 -4.04 -5.00
N ILE A 102 2.06 -4.32 -6.25
CA ILE A 102 1.17 -5.00 -7.20
C ILE A 102 1.43 -6.50 -7.17
N PHE A 103 0.37 -7.27 -7.00
CA PHE A 103 0.38 -8.70 -7.18
C PHE A 103 -0.39 -9.05 -8.46
N GLU A 104 0.26 -9.72 -9.41
CA GLU A 104 -0.33 -10.08 -10.70
C GLU A 104 -0.31 -11.58 -10.95
N ARG A 105 -1.41 -12.06 -11.51
CA ARG A 105 -1.57 -13.39 -12.12
C ARG A 105 -2.31 -13.22 -13.46
N PRO A 106 -2.26 -14.16 -14.37
CA PRO A 106 -3.03 -14.09 -15.62
C PRO A 106 -4.51 -13.79 -15.35
N GLY A 107 -4.99 -12.69 -15.90
CA GLY A 107 -6.39 -12.28 -15.79
C GLY A 107 -6.79 -11.57 -14.48
N HIS A 108 -5.87 -11.43 -13.50
CA HIS A 108 -6.18 -10.78 -12.23
C HIS A 108 -4.97 -10.04 -11.65
N SER A 109 -5.20 -8.82 -11.16
CA SER A 109 -4.17 -8.01 -10.51
C SER A 109 -4.75 -7.39 -9.25
N GLU A 110 -3.94 -7.29 -8.20
CA GLU A 110 -4.29 -6.66 -6.93
C GLU A 110 -3.24 -5.62 -6.53
N LEU A 111 -3.70 -4.46 -6.13
CA LEU A 111 -2.92 -3.43 -5.44
C LEU A 111 -2.99 -3.70 -3.95
N ILE A 112 -1.88 -4.07 -3.34
CA ILE A 112 -1.81 -4.45 -1.92
C ILE A 112 -1.31 -3.27 -1.10
N ILE A 113 -2.08 -2.94 -0.06
CA ILE A 113 -1.84 -1.81 0.82
C ILE A 113 -1.67 -2.30 2.26
N SER A 114 -0.60 -1.89 2.91
CA SER A 114 -0.43 -2.08 4.36
C SER A 114 -1.00 -0.87 5.11
N GLY A 115 -1.67 -1.11 6.25
CA GLY A 115 -2.28 -0.06 7.07
C GLY A 115 -2.35 -0.43 8.54
N PHE A 116 -2.63 0.55 9.39
CA PHE A 116 -2.87 0.37 10.83
C PHE A 116 -4.29 -0.12 11.11
N ARG A 117 -5.29 0.64 10.67
CA ARG A 117 -6.70 0.28 10.87
C ARG A 117 -7.09 -0.90 10.01
N HIS A 118 -6.65 -0.91 8.75
CA HIS A 118 -6.79 -2.06 7.86
C HIS A 118 -5.75 -2.06 6.74
N SER A 119 -5.21 -3.23 6.47
CA SER A 119 -4.56 -3.57 5.21
C SER A 119 -5.62 -4.01 4.21
N GLY A 120 -5.34 -3.93 2.91
CA GLY A 120 -6.32 -4.32 1.90
C GLY A 120 -5.74 -4.60 0.52
N GLY A 121 -6.52 -5.33 -0.28
CA GLY A 121 -6.32 -5.49 -1.70
C GLY A 121 -7.33 -4.63 -2.47
N TYR A 122 -6.87 -3.98 -3.51
CA TYR A 122 -7.66 -3.10 -4.36
C TYR A 122 -7.46 -3.47 -5.83
N ASP A 123 -8.47 -3.24 -6.65
CA ASP A 123 -8.32 -3.30 -8.09
C ASP A 123 -7.45 -2.10 -8.55
N PRO A 124 -6.27 -2.33 -9.12
CA PRO A 124 -5.37 -1.23 -9.49
C PRO A 124 -5.88 -0.36 -10.64
N LEU A 125 -6.86 -0.83 -11.43
CA LEU A 125 -7.44 -0.09 -12.53
C LEU A 125 -8.56 0.86 -12.09
N THR A 126 -9.29 0.51 -11.02
CA THR A 126 -10.49 1.25 -10.58
C THR A 126 -10.38 1.83 -9.19
N GLY A 127 -9.42 1.37 -8.38
CA GLY A 127 -9.29 1.71 -6.98
C GLY A 127 -10.35 1.08 -6.07
N LYS A 128 -11.16 0.15 -6.59
CA LYS A 128 -12.18 -0.56 -5.80
C LYS A 128 -11.53 -1.49 -4.80
N GLU A 129 -11.95 -1.41 -3.52
CA GLU A 129 -11.52 -2.36 -2.48
C GLU A 129 -12.07 -3.76 -2.81
N LEU A 130 -11.18 -4.74 -2.89
CA LEU A 130 -11.48 -6.15 -3.10
C LEU A 130 -11.63 -6.89 -1.77
N TRP A 131 -10.68 -6.65 -0.87
CA TRP A 131 -10.70 -7.20 0.48
C TRP A 131 -10.07 -6.24 1.48
N LYS A 132 -10.40 -6.42 2.75
CA LYS A 132 -9.77 -5.71 3.87
C LYS A 132 -9.52 -6.63 5.05
N LEU A 133 -8.46 -6.33 5.79
CA LEU A 133 -8.01 -7.04 6.98
C LEU A 133 -7.68 -6.04 8.08
N ALA A 134 -8.46 -6.02 9.15
CA ALA A 134 -8.23 -5.10 10.27
C ALA A 134 -7.04 -5.50 11.14
N GLY A 135 -6.47 -4.51 11.83
CA GLY A 135 -5.48 -4.68 12.89
C GLY A 135 -4.05 -4.81 12.38
N GLY A 136 -3.43 -3.68 12.07
CA GLY A 136 -1.98 -3.54 11.87
C GLY A 136 -1.25 -3.12 13.15
N GLY A 137 0.08 -3.02 13.11
CA GLY A 137 0.88 -2.31 14.10
C GLY A 137 0.75 -0.80 13.95
N ASP A 138 1.05 -0.03 14.99
CA ASP A 138 0.83 1.42 15.03
C ASP A 138 1.58 2.22 13.95
N ILE A 139 2.66 1.65 13.41
CA ILE A 139 3.53 2.34 12.44
C ILE A 139 3.81 1.36 11.27
N PRO A 140 2.89 1.26 10.30
CA PRO A 140 3.11 0.44 9.10
C PRO A 140 4.17 1.08 8.20
N VAL A 141 5.32 0.41 8.05
CA VAL A 141 6.45 0.84 7.20
C VAL A 141 6.76 -0.22 6.14
N CYS A 142 6.68 -1.50 6.53
CA CYS A 142 7.06 -2.60 5.65
C CYS A 142 6.20 -2.62 4.39
N THR A 143 6.86 -2.72 3.23
CA THR A 143 6.20 -2.97 1.95
C THR A 143 5.62 -4.39 1.94
N PRO A 144 4.37 -4.61 1.48
CA PRO A 144 3.84 -5.94 1.27
C PRO A 144 4.74 -6.77 0.33
N VAL A 145 5.02 -8.02 0.68
CA VAL A 145 5.88 -8.91 -0.11
C VAL A 145 5.06 -10.04 -0.71
N ILE A 146 5.40 -10.42 -1.94
CA ILE A 146 4.75 -11.53 -2.65
C ILE A 146 5.60 -12.78 -2.49
N ALA A 147 4.96 -13.87 -2.09
CA ALA A 147 5.55 -15.21 -1.96
C ALA A 147 4.59 -16.22 -2.57
N ASP A 148 4.89 -16.71 -3.78
CA ASP A 148 4.00 -17.59 -4.57
C ASP A 148 2.58 -16.99 -4.68
N ASP A 149 1.56 -17.66 -4.13
CA ASP A 149 0.17 -17.20 -4.11
C ASP A 149 -0.22 -16.49 -2.79
N LEU A 150 0.78 -16.00 -2.06
CA LEU A 150 0.60 -15.33 -0.79
C LEU A 150 1.09 -13.88 -0.84
N VAL A 151 0.37 -13.05 -0.13
CA VAL A 151 0.78 -11.69 0.24
C VAL A 151 1.25 -11.71 1.70
N ILE A 152 2.50 -11.36 1.94
CA ILE A 152 3.05 -11.25 3.29
C ILE A 152 2.91 -9.81 3.75
N LEU A 153 2.15 -9.62 4.81
CA LEU A 153 1.95 -8.33 5.47
C LEU A 153 2.63 -8.34 6.83
N SER A 154 3.48 -7.36 7.06
CA SER A 154 4.16 -7.15 8.33
C SER A 154 3.99 -5.71 8.79
N SER A 155 3.68 -5.53 10.05
CA SER A 155 3.76 -4.23 10.72
C SER A 155 3.97 -4.43 12.21
N ALA A 156 4.66 -3.49 12.84
CA ALA A 156 4.94 -3.57 14.26
C ALA A 156 4.80 -2.20 14.93
N HIS A 157 5.33 -2.09 16.13
CA HIS A 157 5.17 -0.98 17.06
C HIS A 157 3.86 -1.04 17.83
N GLY A 158 3.89 -0.59 19.07
CA GLY A 158 2.75 -0.69 19.97
C GLY A 158 2.48 -2.13 20.44
N ASN A 159 1.22 -2.40 20.72
CA ASN A 159 0.79 -3.69 21.26
C ASN A 159 0.52 -4.76 20.19
N SER A 160 0.39 -4.34 18.94
CA SER A 160 0.12 -5.21 17.80
C SER A 160 1.36 -5.31 16.90
N ARG A 161 1.78 -6.54 16.60
CA ARG A 161 2.94 -6.84 15.78
C ARG A 161 2.65 -8.01 14.84
N PRO A 162 1.62 -7.92 14.00
CA PRO A 162 1.23 -9.06 13.18
C PRO A 162 2.20 -9.27 12.01
N LEU A 163 2.50 -10.55 11.76
CA LEU A 163 3.03 -11.05 10.49
C LEU A 163 1.99 -12.02 9.93
N ARG A 164 1.48 -11.76 8.74
CA ARG A 164 0.35 -12.50 8.16
C ARG A 164 0.60 -12.83 6.69
N ALA A 165 0.17 -14.02 6.29
CA ALA A 165 0.13 -14.42 4.90
C ALA A 165 -1.32 -14.51 4.42
N ILE A 166 -1.66 -13.73 3.40
CA ILE A 166 -3.00 -13.63 2.83
C ILE A 166 -2.98 -14.29 1.45
N ARG A 167 -3.98 -15.11 1.15
CA ARG A 167 -4.12 -15.74 -0.16
C ARG A 167 -4.52 -14.72 -1.21
N PHE A 168 -3.88 -14.79 -2.36
CA PHE A 168 -4.26 -14.03 -3.55
C PHE A 168 -5.72 -14.34 -3.95
N GLY A 169 -6.44 -13.33 -4.41
CA GLY A 169 -7.86 -13.48 -4.80
C GLY A 169 -8.84 -13.45 -3.63
N SER A 170 -8.39 -13.14 -2.41
CA SER A 170 -9.27 -12.93 -1.26
C SER A 170 -10.33 -11.86 -1.54
N GLN A 171 -11.50 -11.95 -0.90
CA GLN A 171 -12.63 -11.03 -1.13
C GLN A 171 -13.33 -10.65 0.18
N GLY A 172 -13.80 -9.39 0.25
CA GLY A 172 -14.61 -8.90 1.36
C GLY A 172 -13.82 -8.61 2.65
N ASP A 173 -14.48 -8.61 3.79
CA ASP A 173 -13.83 -8.41 5.09
C ASP A 173 -13.28 -9.74 5.63
N ILE A 174 -11.99 -9.94 5.47
CA ILE A 174 -11.26 -11.15 5.88
C ILE A 174 -10.71 -11.06 7.31
N THR A 175 -11.19 -10.11 8.10
CA THR A 175 -10.79 -9.97 9.52
C THR A 175 -11.24 -11.20 10.32
N PRO A 176 -10.37 -11.83 11.11
CA PRO A 176 -10.75 -12.97 11.94
C PRO A 176 -11.96 -12.67 12.81
N GLY A 177 -12.91 -13.61 12.85
CA GLY A 177 -14.16 -13.46 13.60
C GLY A 177 -15.29 -12.72 12.88
N LYS A 178 -15.05 -12.24 11.65
CA LYS A 178 -16.12 -11.76 10.76
C LYS A 178 -16.52 -12.87 9.80
N SER A 179 -17.82 -13.08 9.62
CA SER A 179 -18.32 -14.08 8.66
C SER A 179 -17.98 -13.65 7.24
N PRO A 180 -17.52 -14.55 6.38
CA PRO A 180 -17.39 -14.27 4.96
C PRO A 180 -18.75 -13.90 4.37
N THR A 181 -18.79 -12.85 3.58
CA THR A 181 -20.01 -12.31 2.93
C THR A 181 -20.56 -13.20 1.82
N THR A 182 -19.85 -14.27 1.47
CA THR A 182 -20.27 -15.21 0.40
C THR A 182 -20.30 -16.62 0.97
N GLY A 183 -21.45 -17.28 0.87
CA GLY A 183 -21.69 -18.65 1.35
C GLY A 183 -20.97 -19.76 0.58
N GLN A 184 -19.80 -19.51 -0.03
CA GLN A 184 -18.95 -20.53 -0.66
C GLN A 184 -17.84 -20.93 0.31
N ALA A 185 -17.66 -22.24 0.49
CA ALA A 185 -16.52 -22.83 1.18
C ALA A 185 -15.22 -22.56 0.40
N SER A 186 -14.69 -21.35 0.56
CA SER A 186 -13.38 -20.97 0.04
C SER A 186 -12.33 -21.32 1.11
N PRO A 187 -11.08 -21.66 0.74
CA PRO A 187 -10.02 -21.81 1.74
C PRO A 187 -9.89 -20.52 2.56
N ASP A 188 -9.50 -20.65 3.83
CA ASP A 188 -9.30 -19.50 4.72
C ASP A 188 -8.42 -18.45 4.00
N PRO A 189 -8.88 -17.21 3.83
CA PRO A 189 -8.11 -16.17 3.18
C PRO A 189 -6.79 -15.87 3.90
N ILE A 190 -6.70 -16.14 5.20
CA ILE A 190 -5.45 -16.04 5.98
C ILE A 190 -4.80 -17.43 6.01
N ALA A 191 -3.74 -17.61 5.21
CA ALA A 191 -3.02 -18.88 5.16
C ALA A 191 -2.33 -19.19 6.51
N TRP A 192 -1.73 -18.18 7.13
CA TRP A 192 -1.18 -18.24 8.49
C TRP A 192 -1.02 -16.83 9.09
N SER A 193 -0.91 -16.78 10.40
CA SER A 193 -0.74 -15.53 11.14
C SER A 193 0.09 -15.75 12.40
N LEU A 194 1.11 -14.91 12.58
CA LEU A 194 1.93 -14.81 13.78
C LEU A 194 1.61 -13.46 14.45
N PRO A 195 1.01 -13.44 15.63
CA PRO A 195 0.42 -12.21 16.19
C PRO A 195 1.46 -11.23 16.76
N ARG A 196 2.72 -11.69 17.01
CA ARG A 196 3.77 -10.91 17.69
C ARG A 196 5.13 -10.90 16.99
N ASP A 197 5.24 -11.48 15.81
CA ASP A 197 6.51 -11.64 15.08
C ASP A 197 6.64 -10.67 13.90
N GLY A 198 5.78 -9.67 13.84
CA GLY A 198 5.82 -8.61 12.84
C GLY A 198 7.09 -7.78 12.95
N ILE A 199 7.61 -7.40 11.79
CA ILE A 199 8.82 -6.60 11.61
C ILE A 199 8.45 -5.12 11.62
N TYR A 200 9.26 -4.29 12.29
CA TYR A 200 8.94 -2.88 12.47
C TYR A 200 9.22 -2.04 11.22
N MET A 201 10.46 -2.03 10.74
CA MET A 201 10.88 -1.12 9.66
C MET A 201 11.40 -1.85 8.41
N GLN A 202 11.98 -3.01 8.58
CA GLN A 202 12.58 -3.78 7.50
C GLN A 202 11.48 -4.48 6.70
N THR A 203 11.54 -4.37 5.38
CA THR A 203 10.70 -5.20 4.52
C THR A 203 11.24 -6.64 4.54
N PRO A 204 10.39 -7.65 4.79
CA PRO A 204 10.82 -9.04 4.72
C PRO A 204 11.40 -9.41 3.35
N LEU A 205 12.30 -10.37 3.34
CA LEU A 205 12.87 -10.93 2.11
C LEU A 205 12.41 -12.39 1.95
N VAL A 206 11.83 -12.69 0.81
CA VAL A 206 11.55 -14.07 0.40
C VAL A 206 12.71 -14.58 -0.44
N TYR A 207 13.32 -15.69 -0.02
CA TYR A 207 14.39 -16.34 -0.76
C TYR A 207 14.26 -17.86 -0.66
N GLY A 208 14.05 -18.52 -1.81
CA GLY A 208 13.65 -19.93 -1.84
C GLY A 208 12.37 -20.14 -1.02
N ASP A 209 12.34 -21.13 -0.19
CA ASP A 209 11.18 -21.48 0.66
C ASP A 209 11.18 -20.76 2.03
N HIS A 210 11.98 -19.70 2.18
CA HIS A 210 12.18 -19.04 3.45
C HIS A 210 11.79 -17.54 3.38
N LEU A 211 11.27 -17.06 4.51
CA LEU A 211 11.03 -15.65 4.78
C LEU A 211 12.03 -15.18 5.85
N TYR A 212 12.80 -14.12 5.52
CA TYR A 212 13.82 -13.52 6.39
C TYR A 212 13.39 -12.13 6.84
#